data_bfc3e5544834ca642038b914f3fec2ec
#
_entry.id   bfc3e5544834ca642038b914f3fec2ec
#
_cell.length_a   1.000
_cell.length_b   1.000
_cell.length_c   1.000
_cell.angle_alpha   90.00
_cell.angle_beta   90.00
_cell.angle_gamma   90.00
#
_symmetry.space_group_name_H-M   'P 1'
#
loop_
_entity.id
_entity.type
_entity.pdbx_description
1 polymer ?
#
loop_
_entity_poly.entity_id
_entity_poly.type
_entity_poly.pdbx_seq_one_letter_code
_entity_poly.pdbx_strand_id
1 'polypeptide(L)'
;MKNSVNDKIFNYMFNALWKNRREDLERAVSAIKSGEKRSVKSDALKKWFIEMTGQTKELTAEQLDELKSVWGDIWDTGLVDPLWVRVYSDKTGIYSPEYVGSDIHYYNIEWNRIDYDYLRAFLDKNYMDVLLPCVKHPITLIRKIHGQYLDMDFRPISKAQAVDKLYENLDPGVVIKISRASSGGKGVRFLGKGSTRDDISDALDVDPDVAVQLVMQQHPEMAKMNASSVNTIRIICIILDGESIPLSAVVRIGNSGSRVDNFSSGGIGCGVKPDGHLNSCGYTQKGERYDVHPNGFVFSEGFVPNFDKALEAVKRCHMRVPMFGVASWDIAIDTYGEPVLIEYNVGGAGIDIHQYNNGPIYGKYRERIISDAFKNYTKKSATLDFNYSIAHNEVTVYNGSQAVRDLIVPAFIDECPVRKIAESAFKNSKKLEHLIVEAELDEIGYLTFYNCARLKKIEFKRAVGTISRSAFNRCTALETVTLPNGCKKICTYAFRTCRSLSKITIPDSIEVIEPDAFLESSNVVICCKKGSAAERYAIENGIKYHN
;
A
#
# COMPACT_ATOMS: atom_id res chain seq x y z
N MET A 1 -20.88 -12.38 22.94
CA MET A 1 -21.22 -11.81 21.64
C MET A 1 -20.08 -12.08 20.68
N LYS A 2 -20.34 -12.82 19.61
CA LYS A 2 -19.30 -13.28 18.67
C LYS A 2 -18.81 -12.10 17.84
N ASN A 3 -17.55 -11.68 18.02
CA ASN A 3 -16.88 -10.82 17.08
C ASN A 3 -16.90 -11.51 15.72
N SER A 4 -17.44 -10.87 14.71
CA SER A 4 -17.57 -11.45 13.39
C SER A 4 -16.17 -11.75 12.81
N VAL A 5 -16.06 -12.75 11.97
CA VAL A 5 -14.83 -13.09 11.24
C VAL A 5 -14.31 -11.85 10.48
N ASN A 6 -15.21 -10.97 10.09
CA ASN A 6 -14.96 -9.72 9.37
C ASN A 6 -14.17 -8.70 10.18
N ASP A 7 -14.48 -8.53 11.49
CA ASP A 7 -13.66 -7.69 12.39
C ASP A 7 -12.24 -8.26 12.56
N LYS A 8 -12.10 -9.58 12.47
CA LYS A 8 -10.78 -10.23 12.57
C LYS A 8 -9.95 -10.06 11.31
N ILE A 9 -10.53 -10.11 10.12
CA ILE A 9 -9.81 -9.96 8.84
C ILE A 9 -9.42 -8.50 8.62
N PHE A 10 -10.33 -7.54 8.84
CA PHE A 10 -10.02 -6.12 8.75
C PHE A 10 -9.00 -5.71 9.83
N ASN A 11 -9.18 -6.15 11.06
CA ASN A 11 -8.21 -5.93 12.14
C ASN A 11 -6.90 -6.68 11.90
N TYR A 12 -6.87 -7.81 11.22
CA TYR A 12 -5.64 -8.51 10.83
C TYR A 12 -4.91 -7.76 9.71
N MET A 13 -5.62 -7.28 8.68
CA MET A 13 -5.03 -6.45 7.61
C MET A 13 -4.52 -5.12 8.17
N PHE A 14 -5.31 -4.47 9.00
CA PHE A 14 -4.95 -3.19 9.64
C PHE A 14 -3.92 -3.38 10.75
N ASN A 15 -4.02 -4.42 11.58
CA ASN A 15 -3.07 -4.71 12.64
C ASN A 15 -1.76 -5.33 12.15
N ALA A 16 -1.73 -6.05 11.02
CA ALA A 16 -0.48 -6.50 10.39
C ALA A 16 0.33 -5.31 9.86
N LEU A 17 -0.37 -4.26 9.36
CA LEU A 17 0.26 -2.99 8.99
C LEU A 17 0.69 -2.15 10.20
N TRP A 18 0.01 -2.27 11.37
CA TRP A 18 0.12 -1.33 12.47
C TRP A 18 0.73 -1.88 13.76
N LYS A 19 0.67 -3.18 14.02
CA LYS A 19 1.01 -3.74 15.35
C LYS A 19 2.39 -4.35 15.51
N ASN A 20 3.06 -4.81 14.47
CA ASN A 20 4.32 -5.51 14.64
C ASN A 20 5.45 -4.96 13.78
N ARG A 21 6.54 -4.65 14.45
CA ARG A 21 7.97 -4.55 14.08
C ARG A 21 8.28 -4.41 12.58
N ARG A 22 9.26 -3.58 12.29
CA ARG A 22 9.91 -3.37 10.99
C ARG A 22 10.08 -4.66 10.18
N GLU A 23 10.42 -5.78 10.82
CA GLU A 23 10.55 -7.10 10.20
C GLU A 23 9.22 -7.67 9.64
N ASP A 24 8.09 -7.42 10.30
CA ASP A 24 6.79 -7.90 9.82
C ASP A 24 6.25 -6.99 8.70
N LEU A 25 6.61 -5.71 8.73
CA LEU A 25 6.34 -4.78 7.64
C LEU A 25 7.21 -5.12 6.41
N GLU A 26 8.48 -5.35 6.61
CA GLU A 26 9.42 -5.78 5.56
C GLU A 26 9.04 -7.15 4.99
N ARG A 27 8.61 -8.10 5.84
CA ARG A 27 8.04 -9.40 5.39
C ARG A 27 6.71 -9.24 4.67
N ALA A 28 5.82 -8.35 5.13
CA ALA A 28 4.57 -8.05 4.45
C ALA A 28 4.82 -7.35 3.11
N VAL A 29 5.77 -6.40 3.06
CA VAL A 29 6.23 -5.71 1.85
C VAL A 29 6.88 -6.69 0.88
N SER A 30 7.81 -7.53 1.35
CA SER A 30 8.44 -8.57 0.54
C SER A 30 7.43 -9.58 0.00
N ALA A 31 6.45 -9.95 0.82
CA ALA A 31 5.41 -10.91 0.46
C ALA A 31 4.34 -10.34 -0.49
N ILE A 32 4.13 -9.03 -0.47
CA ILE A 32 3.28 -8.31 -1.45
C ILE A 32 4.06 -8.15 -2.76
N LYS A 33 5.35 -7.85 -2.70
CA LYS A 33 6.23 -7.80 -3.88
C LYS A 33 6.35 -9.16 -4.57
N SER A 34 6.20 -10.29 -3.88
CA SER A 34 6.30 -11.65 -4.44
C SER A 34 5.05 -12.16 -5.18
N GLY A 35 4.01 -11.36 -5.33
CA GLY A 35 2.81 -11.73 -6.11
C GLY A 35 1.87 -12.75 -5.46
N GLU A 36 2.39 -13.76 -4.74
CA GLU A 36 1.59 -14.84 -4.14
C GLU A 36 0.62 -14.38 -3.04
N LYS A 37 1.01 -13.37 -2.25
CA LYS A 37 0.14 -12.85 -1.19
C LYS A 37 -0.82 -11.76 -1.66
N ARG A 38 -0.64 -11.22 -2.88
CA ARG A 38 -1.58 -10.29 -3.50
C ARG A 38 -2.89 -10.98 -3.83
N SER A 39 -2.85 -12.16 -4.46
CA SER A 39 -4.05 -12.93 -4.78
C SER A 39 -4.84 -13.27 -3.52
N VAL A 40 -4.18 -13.77 -2.47
CA VAL A 40 -4.83 -14.14 -1.20
C VAL A 40 -5.49 -12.93 -0.52
N LYS A 41 -4.86 -11.76 -0.56
CA LYS A 41 -5.43 -10.53 0.02
C LYS A 41 -6.56 -9.95 -0.83
N SER A 42 -6.41 -9.98 -2.15
CA SER A 42 -7.46 -9.59 -3.08
C SER A 42 -8.68 -10.50 -2.91
N ASP A 43 -8.50 -11.82 -2.84
CA ASP A 43 -9.59 -12.77 -2.63
C ASP A 43 -10.29 -12.58 -1.28
N ALA A 44 -9.55 -12.29 -0.22
CA ALA A 44 -10.12 -11.98 1.08
C ALA A 44 -10.93 -10.67 1.06
N LEU A 45 -10.45 -9.65 0.36
CA LEU A 45 -11.15 -8.38 0.18
C LEU A 45 -12.43 -8.56 -0.64
N LYS A 46 -12.36 -9.31 -1.74
CA LYS A 46 -13.52 -9.64 -2.59
C LYS A 46 -14.58 -10.41 -1.80
N LYS A 47 -14.16 -11.41 -1.04
CA LYS A 47 -15.07 -12.19 -0.21
C LYS A 47 -15.78 -11.32 0.83
N TRP A 48 -15.03 -10.48 1.54
CA TRP A 48 -15.59 -9.51 2.47
C TRP A 48 -16.57 -8.57 1.78
N PHE A 49 -16.25 -8.08 0.58
CA PHE A 49 -17.07 -7.17 -0.18
C PHE A 49 -18.39 -7.83 -0.61
N ILE A 50 -18.34 -9.08 -1.07
CA ILE A 50 -19.54 -9.87 -1.40
C ILE A 50 -20.42 -10.11 -0.16
N GLU A 51 -19.81 -10.48 0.96
CA GLU A 51 -20.54 -10.68 2.22
C GLU A 51 -21.22 -9.40 2.69
N MET A 52 -20.57 -8.25 2.49
CA MET A 52 -21.08 -6.94 2.87
C MET A 52 -22.19 -6.44 1.95
N THR A 53 -22.05 -6.59 0.64
CA THR A 53 -22.95 -6.02 -0.37
C THR A 53 -24.10 -6.95 -0.78
N GLY A 54 -23.96 -8.26 -0.50
CA GLY A 54 -24.92 -9.30 -0.86
C GLY A 54 -24.87 -9.71 -2.34
N GLN A 55 -25.89 -10.45 -2.78
CA GLN A 55 -25.99 -10.88 -4.19
C GLN A 55 -26.32 -9.68 -5.08
N THR A 56 -25.74 -9.66 -6.27
CA THR A 56 -25.88 -8.62 -7.28
C THR A 56 -26.18 -9.25 -8.64
N LYS A 57 -26.77 -8.48 -9.56
CA LYS A 57 -27.04 -8.92 -10.92
C LYS A 57 -25.72 -9.13 -11.68
N GLU A 58 -25.67 -10.18 -12.48
CA GLU A 58 -24.52 -10.44 -13.36
C GLU A 58 -24.47 -9.38 -14.48
N LEU A 59 -23.25 -9.13 -15.00
CA LEU A 59 -23.06 -8.31 -16.20
C LEU A 59 -23.55 -9.08 -17.43
N THR A 60 -24.09 -8.36 -18.41
CA THR A 60 -24.41 -8.96 -19.71
C THR A 60 -23.13 -9.28 -20.49
N ALA A 61 -23.24 -10.09 -21.55
CA ALA A 61 -22.10 -10.42 -22.40
C ALA A 61 -21.49 -9.15 -23.02
N GLU A 62 -22.35 -8.24 -23.50
CA GLU A 62 -21.93 -6.96 -24.10
C GLU A 62 -21.19 -6.07 -23.07
N GLN A 63 -21.70 -6.00 -21.84
CA GLN A 63 -21.03 -5.26 -20.76
C GLN A 63 -19.68 -5.85 -20.39
N LEU A 64 -19.57 -7.18 -20.39
CA LEU A 64 -18.32 -7.86 -20.13
C LEU A 64 -17.29 -7.64 -21.23
N ASP A 65 -17.72 -7.63 -22.50
CA ASP A 65 -16.83 -7.38 -23.64
C ASP A 65 -16.38 -5.92 -23.70
N GLU A 66 -17.26 -4.98 -23.36
CA GLU A 66 -16.89 -3.56 -23.19
C GLU A 66 -15.88 -3.38 -22.05
N LEU A 67 -16.11 -4.04 -20.91
CA LEU A 67 -15.18 -4.02 -19.78
C LEU A 67 -13.78 -4.52 -20.19
N LYS A 68 -13.71 -5.64 -20.89
CA LYS A 68 -12.43 -6.16 -21.42
C LYS A 68 -11.75 -5.16 -22.35
N SER A 69 -12.52 -4.53 -23.24
CA SER A 69 -11.99 -3.53 -24.17
C SER A 69 -11.40 -2.32 -23.45
N VAL A 70 -12.09 -1.80 -22.42
CA VAL A 70 -11.65 -0.63 -21.63
C VAL A 70 -10.40 -0.91 -20.78
N TRP A 71 -10.22 -2.17 -20.35
CA TRP A 71 -9.05 -2.56 -19.57
C TRP A 71 -7.89 -3.11 -20.42
N GLY A 72 -8.15 -3.47 -21.68
CA GLY A 72 -7.12 -3.89 -22.65
C GLY A 72 -6.16 -4.94 -22.08
N ASP A 73 -4.88 -4.73 -22.28
CA ASP A 73 -3.82 -5.68 -21.85
C ASP A 73 -3.84 -5.96 -20.33
N ILE A 74 -4.39 -5.05 -19.52
CA ILE A 74 -4.48 -5.24 -18.08
C ILE A 74 -5.51 -6.32 -17.75
N TRP A 75 -6.56 -6.45 -18.54
CA TRP A 75 -7.52 -7.54 -18.39
C TRP A 75 -6.84 -8.91 -18.46
N ASP A 76 -5.92 -9.10 -19.39
CA ASP A 76 -5.21 -10.37 -19.62
C ASP A 76 -4.29 -10.75 -18.45
N THR A 77 -3.99 -9.82 -17.55
CA THR A 77 -3.25 -10.11 -16.31
C THR A 77 -4.07 -10.91 -15.30
N GLY A 78 -5.40 -10.99 -15.48
CA GLY A 78 -6.32 -11.61 -14.52
C GLY A 78 -6.50 -10.82 -13.21
N LEU A 79 -6.04 -9.57 -13.14
CA LEU A 79 -6.20 -8.71 -11.95
C LEU A 79 -7.52 -7.95 -11.94
N VAL A 80 -8.08 -7.70 -13.10
CA VAL A 80 -9.38 -7.02 -13.23
C VAL A 80 -10.49 -8.02 -12.96
N ASP A 81 -11.21 -7.83 -11.88
CA ASP A 81 -12.34 -8.69 -11.53
C ASP A 81 -13.67 -7.98 -11.85
N PRO A 82 -14.54 -8.57 -12.69
CA PRO A 82 -15.85 -8.02 -13.01
C PRO A 82 -16.74 -7.76 -11.78
N LEU A 83 -16.47 -8.42 -10.65
CA LEU A 83 -17.19 -8.26 -9.39
C LEU A 83 -17.40 -6.80 -9.03
N TRP A 84 -16.34 -5.99 -9.12
CA TRP A 84 -16.39 -4.60 -8.69
C TRP A 84 -17.35 -3.76 -9.54
N VAL A 85 -17.21 -3.87 -10.88
CA VAL A 85 -18.11 -3.20 -11.83
C VAL A 85 -19.55 -3.68 -11.64
N ARG A 86 -19.75 -4.98 -11.47
CA ARG A 86 -21.04 -5.59 -11.21
C ARG A 86 -21.73 -5.00 -9.98
N VAL A 87 -21.01 -4.96 -8.84
CA VAL A 87 -21.56 -4.45 -7.58
C VAL A 87 -21.87 -2.96 -7.66
N TYR A 88 -20.95 -2.14 -8.17
CA TYR A 88 -21.22 -0.70 -8.29
C TYR A 88 -22.38 -0.42 -9.23
N SER A 89 -22.45 -1.12 -10.37
CA SER A 89 -23.54 -0.95 -11.33
C SER A 89 -24.90 -1.37 -10.76
N ASP A 90 -24.95 -2.49 -10.01
CA ASP A 90 -26.18 -2.95 -9.39
C ASP A 90 -26.68 -2.01 -8.30
N LYS A 91 -25.77 -1.54 -7.43
CA LYS A 91 -26.13 -0.65 -6.30
C LYS A 91 -26.53 0.76 -6.74
N THR A 92 -25.90 1.27 -7.78
CA THR A 92 -26.17 2.63 -8.28
C THR A 92 -27.26 2.67 -9.37
N GLY A 93 -27.47 1.54 -10.05
CA GLY A 93 -28.28 1.48 -11.27
C GLY A 93 -27.58 2.05 -12.51
N ILE A 94 -26.28 2.39 -12.42
CA ILE A 94 -25.48 2.99 -13.48
C ILE A 94 -24.32 2.07 -13.82
N TYR A 95 -24.35 1.51 -15.02
CA TYR A 95 -23.22 0.73 -15.56
C TYR A 95 -22.10 1.67 -16.04
N SER A 96 -20.88 1.34 -15.68
CA SER A 96 -19.67 1.93 -16.27
C SER A 96 -18.51 0.94 -16.22
N PRO A 97 -17.84 0.67 -17.35
CA PRO A 97 -16.64 -0.17 -17.39
C PRO A 97 -15.41 0.51 -16.77
N GLU A 98 -15.50 1.80 -16.43
CA GLU A 98 -14.43 2.59 -15.84
C GLU A 98 -14.35 2.48 -14.32
N TYR A 99 -15.29 1.82 -13.67
CA TYR A 99 -15.19 1.53 -12.25
C TYR A 99 -13.90 0.77 -11.93
N VAL A 100 -13.22 1.16 -10.87
CA VAL A 100 -11.96 0.55 -10.42
C VAL A 100 -12.20 -0.23 -9.15
N GLY A 101 -11.78 -1.49 -9.13
CA GLY A 101 -11.88 -2.33 -7.95
C GLY A 101 -11.05 -1.80 -6.78
N SER A 102 -11.55 -1.96 -5.56
CA SER A 102 -10.80 -1.59 -4.35
C SER A 102 -9.48 -2.36 -4.22
N ASP A 103 -9.38 -3.57 -4.75
CA ASP A 103 -8.14 -4.34 -4.81
C ASP A 103 -7.09 -3.68 -5.71
N ILE A 104 -7.48 -3.20 -6.91
CA ILE A 104 -6.59 -2.45 -7.80
C ILE A 104 -6.20 -1.12 -7.13
N HIS A 105 -7.17 -0.43 -6.52
CA HIS A 105 -6.89 0.82 -5.82
C HIS A 105 -5.86 0.63 -4.72
N TYR A 106 -6.10 -0.27 -3.76
CA TYR A 106 -5.21 -0.46 -2.61
C TYR A 106 -3.85 -1.07 -2.99
N TYR A 107 -3.86 -2.10 -3.84
CA TYR A 107 -2.65 -2.90 -4.06
C TYR A 107 -1.83 -2.47 -5.28
N ASN A 108 -2.38 -1.64 -6.17
CA ASN A 108 -1.67 -1.16 -7.34
C ASN A 108 -1.53 0.37 -7.36
N ILE A 109 -2.63 1.11 -7.12
CA ILE A 109 -2.59 2.57 -7.23
C ILE A 109 -2.01 3.19 -5.96
N GLU A 110 -2.61 2.94 -4.82
CA GLU A 110 -2.22 3.53 -3.55
C GLU A 110 -0.84 3.02 -3.10
N TRP A 111 -0.62 1.72 -3.20
CA TRP A 111 0.65 1.09 -2.82
C TRP A 111 1.88 1.67 -3.51
N ASN A 112 1.79 1.97 -4.82
CA ASN A 112 2.90 2.50 -5.59
C ASN A 112 3.12 4.01 -5.41
N ARG A 113 2.23 4.71 -4.65
CA ARG A 113 2.23 6.17 -4.48
C ARG A 113 2.42 6.62 -3.04
N ILE A 114 2.61 5.70 -2.11
CA ILE A 114 2.80 6.00 -0.69
C ILE A 114 4.19 5.57 -0.25
N ASP A 115 4.91 6.50 0.36
CA ASP A 115 6.12 6.17 1.11
C ASP A 115 5.72 5.79 2.55
N TYR A 116 5.72 4.49 2.81
CA TYR A 116 5.28 3.93 4.08
C TYR A 116 6.20 4.20 5.26
N ASP A 117 7.45 4.61 5.03
CA ASP A 117 8.40 4.93 6.09
C ASP A 117 7.98 6.18 6.88
N TYR A 118 7.29 7.12 6.23
CA TYR A 118 6.75 8.33 6.87
C TYR A 118 5.41 8.13 7.59
N LEU A 119 4.70 7.05 7.33
CA LEU A 119 3.31 6.88 7.73
C LEU A 119 3.08 7.05 9.24
N ARG A 120 3.94 6.44 10.06
CA ARG A 120 3.77 6.40 11.52
C ARG A 120 3.93 7.78 12.18
N ALA A 121 4.84 8.59 11.67
CA ALA A 121 5.11 9.92 12.20
C ALA A 121 4.04 10.94 11.77
N PHE A 122 3.59 10.85 10.53
CA PHE A 122 2.72 11.84 9.92
C PHE A 122 1.22 11.63 10.22
N LEU A 123 0.81 10.42 10.66
CA LEU A 123 -0.58 10.14 11.04
C LEU A 123 -0.85 10.23 12.55
N ASP A 124 0.08 10.78 13.34
CA ASP A 124 -0.14 11.03 14.75
C ASP A 124 -0.94 12.33 14.94
N LYS A 125 -2.16 12.22 15.49
CA LYS A 125 -3.07 13.35 15.73
C LYS A 125 -2.47 14.43 16.64
N ASN A 126 -1.46 14.07 17.46
CA ASN A 126 -0.77 15.02 18.31
C ASN A 126 0.10 16.02 17.53
N TYR A 127 0.45 15.72 16.28
CA TYR A 127 1.34 16.56 15.48
C TYR A 127 0.68 17.12 14.22
N MET A 128 -0.60 16.79 13.95
CA MET A 128 -1.27 17.15 12.70
C MET A 128 -1.33 18.67 12.48
N ASP A 129 -1.61 19.45 13.50
CA ASP A 129 -1.66 20.93 13.45
C ASP A 129 -0.28 21.55 13.22
N VAL A 130 0.78 20.90 13.70
CA VAL A 130 2.18 21.34 13.48
C VAL A 130 2.64 20.99 12.07
N LEU A 131 2.31 19.80 11.60
CA LEU A 131 2.70 19.31 10.26
C LEU A 131 1.95 20.04 9.13
N LEU A 132 0.70 20.40 9.38
CA LEU A 132 -0.21 20.99 8.40
C LEU A 132 -0.77 22.36 8.84
N PRO A 133 0.07 23.36 9.15
CA PRO A 133 -0.39 24.67 9.64
C PRO A 133 -1.08 25.53 8.55
N CYS A 134 -1.19 25.00 7.32
CA CYS A 134 -1.83 25.68 6.18
C CYS A 134 -3.36 25.63 6.17
N VAL A 135 -3.96 24.96 7.16
CA VAL A 135 -5.42 24.84 7.35
C VAL A 135 -5.75 24.96 8.82
N LYS A 136 -6.97 25.37 9.14
CA LYS A 136 -7.47 25.32 10.54
C LYS A 136 -7.55 23.89 11.05
N HIS A 137 -7.33 23.72 12.34
CA HIS A 137 -7.51 22.47 13.09
C HIS A 137 -8.44 22.68 14.27
N PRO A 138 -9.10 21.63 14.79
CA PRO A 138 -9.72 21.70 16.11
C PRO A 138 -8.67 22.09 17.17
N ILE A 139 -9.04 22.95 18.10
CA ILE A 139 -8.10 23.42 19.14
C ILE A 139 -7.69 22.23 20.01
N THR A 140 -6.41 21.88 20.00
CA THR A 140 -5.84 20.83 20.84
C THR A 140 -5.49 21.43 22.21
N LEU A 141 -6.16 21.00 23.27
CA LEU A 141 -5.94 21.47 24.64
C LEU A 141 -4.83 20.70 25.33
N ILE A 142 -4.83 19.38 25.17
CA ILE A 142 -3.89 18.45 25.82
C ILE A 142 -3.41 17.45 24.80
N ARG A 143 -2.12 17.13 24.87
CA ARG A 143 -1.46 16.03 24.18
C ARG A 143 -0.94 15.05 25.21
N LYS A 144 -1.23 13.77 25.07
CA LYS A 144 -0.56 12.72 25.86
C LYS A 144 0.35 11.94 24.91
N ILE A 145 1.65 12.01 25.15
CA ILE A 145 2.70 11.42 24.31
C ILE A 145 3.66 10.64 25.20
N HIS A 146 3.78 9.34 24.96
CA HIS A 146 4.56 8.43 25.83
C HIS A 146 4.22 8.57 27.32
N GLY A 147 2.92 8.70 27.60
CA GLY A 147 2.42 8.85 28.96
C GLY A 147 2.62 10.23 29.59
N GLN A 148 3.32 11.16 28.93
CA GLN A 148 3.52 12.53 29.40
C GLN A 148 2.40 13.44 28.91
N TYR A 149 1.90 14.31 29.80
CA TYR A 149 0.92 15.31 29.46
C TYR A 149 1.61 16.61 29.04
N LEU A 150 1.19 17.16 27.93
CA LEU A 150 1.68 18.41 27.37
C LEU A 150 0.50 19.33 27.04
N ASP A 151 0.72 20.63 27.14
CA ASP A 151 -0.25 21.62 26.69
C ASP A 151 -0.24 21.76 25.14
N MET A 152 -1.00 22.73 24.63
CA MET A 152 -1.07 23.02 23.19
C MET A 152 0.28 23.41 22.57
N ASP A 153 1.18 24.02 23.36
CA ASP A 153 2.52 24.47 22.96
C ASP A 153 3.62 23.43 23.23
N PHE A 154 3.25 22.19 23.52
CA PHE A 154 4.16 21.10 23.91
C PHE A 154 4.94 21.33 25.22
N ARG A 155 4.45 22.19 26.12
CA ARG A 155 5.05 22.37 27.43
C ARG A 155 4.57 21.26 28.37
N PRO A 156 5.47 20.61 29.11
CA PRO A 156 5.08 19.59 30.11
C PRO A 156 4.15 20.15 31.18
N ILE A 157 3.09 19.42 31.47
CA ILE A 157 2.14 19.73 32.58
C ILE A 157 1.87 18.46 33.39
N SER A 158 1.43 18.62 34.61
CA SER A 158 0.98 17.49 35.42
C SER A 158 -0.39 17.00 35.00
N LYS A 159 -0.74 15.74 35.34
CA LYS A 159 -2.08 15.20 35.09
C LYS A 159 -3.17 16.07 35.76
N ALA A 160 -2.92 16.56 36.98
CA ALA A 160 -3.85 17.44 37.68
C ALA A 160 -4.13 18.73 36.89
N GLN A 161 -3.08 19.37 36.36
CA GLN A 161 -3.23 20.56 35.49
C GLN A 161 -3.96 20.24 34.19
N ALA A 162 -3.74 19.04 33.60
CA ALA A 162 -4.50 18.61 32.45
C ALA A 162 -5.99 18.44 32.78
N VAL A 163 -6.32 17.79 33.90
CA VAL A 163 -7.71 17.64 34.38
C VAL A 163 -8.37 19.00 34.62
N ASP A 164 -7.71 19.93 35.31
CA ASP A 164 -8.26 21.26 35.57
C ASP A 164 -8.52 22.02 34.27
N LYS A 165 -7.56 22.00 33.33
CA LYS A 165 -7.71 22.65 32.03
C LYS A 165 -8.90 22.10 31.24
N LEU A 166 -9.13 20.78 31.25
CA LEU A 166 -10.25 20.17 30.57
C LEU A 166 -11.59 20.48 31.28
N TYR A 167 -11.59 20.49 32.62
CA TYR A 167 -12.77 20.84 33.43
C TYR A 167 -13.27 22.25 33.12
N GLU A 168 -12.37 23.21 32.94
CA GLU A 168 -12.69 24.59 32.55
C GLU A 168 -13.26 24.71 31.12
N ASN A 169 -13.08 23.68 30.28
CA ASN A 169 -13.48 23.67 28.85
C ASN A 169 -14.61 22.67 28.56
N LEU A 170 -15.41 22.27 29.53
CA LEU A 170 -16.55 21.37 29.34
C LEU A 170 -17.77 22.02 28.64
N ASP A 171 -17.70 23.31 28.35
CA ASP A 171 -18.65 24.02 27.51
C ASP A 171 -17.88 24.72 26.36
N PRO A 172 -17.96 24.31 25.12
CA PRO A 172 -18.89 23.38 24.47
C PRO A 172 -18.57 21.87 24.67
N GLY A 173 -17.52 21.54 25.39
CA GLY A 173 -17.06 20.18 25.64
C GLY A 173 -15.75 19.84 24.96
N VAL A 174 -15.20 18.69 25.32
CA VAL A 174 -13.95 18.17 24.78
C VAL A 174 -14.12 16.77 24.20
N VAL A 175 -13.30 16.45 23.22
CA VAL A 175 -13.21 15.13 22.61
C VAL A 175 -11.82 14.57 22.79
N ILE A 176 -11.73 13.36 23.34
CA ILE A 176 -10.51 12.59 23.52
C ILE A 176 -10.41 11.60 22.37
N LYS A 177 -9.30 11.64 21.65
CA LYS A 177 -9.05 10.77 20.49
C LYS A 177 -7.75 10.01 20.71
N ILE A 178 -7.72 8.70 20.46
CA ILE A 178 -6.46 7.96 20.38
C ILE A 178 -5.62 8.59 19.27
N SER A 179 -4.35 8.91 19.58
CA SER A 179 -3.51 9.71 18.68
C SER A 179 -3.09 8.96 17.42
N ARG A 180 -2.85 7.65 17.53
CA ARG A 180 -2.36 6.79 16.45
C ARG A 180 -3.20 5.53 16.31
N ALA A 181 -3.23 4.95 15.11
CA ALA A 181 -3.84 3.65 14.82
C ALA A 181 -5.30 3.50 15.30
N SER A 182 -6.08 4.57 15.29
CA SER A 182 -7.51 4.56 15.57
C SER A 182 -8.30 4.76 14.29
N SER A 183 -9.21 3.84 13.98
CA SER A 183 -10.10 3.92 12.82
C SER A 183 -11.56 3.77 13.26
N GLY A 184 -12.50 4.30 12.47
CA GLY A 184 -13.93 4.11 12.69
C GLY A 184 -14.46 4.71 13.99
N GLY A 185 -13.82 5.76 14.55
CA GLY A 185 -14.23 6.39 15.81
C GLY A 185 -13.98 5.55 17.06
N LYS A 186 -13.24 4.45 16.97
CA LYS A 186 -12.88 3.63 18.13
C LYS A 186 -12.02 4.43 19.11
N GLY A 187 -12.41 4.41 20.39
CA GLY A 187 -11.70 5.12 21.45
C GLY A 187 -11.91 6.64 21.48
N VAL A 188 -12.88 7.15 20.70
CA VAL A 188 -13.33 8.54 20.82
C VAL A 188 -14.24 8.65 22.03
N ARG A 189 -13.91 9.57 22.95
CA ARG A 189 -14.72 9.88 24.15
C ARG A 189 -15.06 11.36 24.15
N PHE A 190 -16.30 11.67 24.48
CA PHE A 190 -16.77 13.03 24.61
C PHE A 190 -17.07 13.33 26.08
N LEU A 191 -16.54 14.43 26.57
CA LEU A 191 -16.85 14.99 27.89
C LEU A 191 -17.48 16.36 27.71
N GLY A 192 -18.46 16.68 28.51
CA GLY A 192 -19.18 17.94 28.42
C GLY A 192 -19.75 18.38 29.76
N LYS A 193 -20.65 19.36 29.73
CA LYS A 193 -21.35 19.88 30.91
C LYS A 193 -21.90 18.73 31.77
N GLY A 194 -21.49 18.65 33.03
CA GLY A 194 -21.89 17.57 33.94
C GLY A 194 -20.83 16.49 34.16
N SER A 195 -19.76 16.44 33.35
CA SER A 195 -18.62 15.59 33.68
C SER A 195 -17.85 16.11 34.91
N THR A 196 -17.44 15.18 35.75
CA THR A 196 -16.65 15.48 36.95
C THR A 196 -15.14 15.46 36.65
N ARG A 197 -14.32 15.92 37.59
CA ARG A 197 -12.84 15.79 37.51
C ARG A 197 -12.42 14.32 37.47
N ASP A 198 -13.12 13.46 38.17
CA ASP A 198 -12.85 12.02 38.18
C ASP A 198 -13.16 11.40 36.80
N ASP A 199 -14.28 11.76 36.16
CA ASP A 199 -14.60 11.31 34.79
C ASP A 199 -13.50 11.72 33.80
N ILE A 200 -12.95 12.95 33.96
CA ILE A 200 -11.86 13.44 33.11
C ILE A 200 -10.58 12.65 33.39
N SER A 201 -10.24 12.46 34.67
CA SER A 201 -9.06 11.70 35.08
C SER A 201 -9.08 10.28 34.54
N ASP A 202 -10.23 9.58 34.67
CA ASP A 202 -10.43 8.22 34.16
C ASP A 202 -10.37 8.17 32.63
N ALA A 203 -10.88 9.20 31.96
CA ALA A 203 -10.80 9.30 30.51
C ALA A 203 -9.37 9.53 29.99
N LEU A 204 -8.50 10.14 30.78
CA LEU A 204 -7.08 10.34 30.48
C LEU A 204 -6.20 9.13 30.86
N ASP A 205 -6.66 8.24 31.74
CA ASP A 205 -5.92 7.03 32.18
C ASP A 205 -5.94 5.89 31.17
N VAL A 206 -6.20 6.19 29.90
CA VAL A 206 -6.08 5.20 28.83
C VAL A 206 -4.62 4.93 28.50
N ASP A 207 -4.28 3.68 28.21
CA ASP A 207 -2.91 3.26 27.87
C ASP A 207 -2.35 3.94 26.61
N PRO A 208 -3.09 4.03 25.49
CA PRO A 208 -2.54 4.68 24.31
C PRO A 208 -2.42 6.20 24.48
N ASP A 209 -1.48 6.79 23.72
CA ASP A 209 -1.37 8.24 23.57
C ASP A 209 -2.66 8.83 22.99
N VAL A 210 -3.02 10.03 23.45
CA VAL A 210 -4.25 10.70 23.04
C VAL A 210 -4.02 12.17 22.70
N ALA A 211 -4.84 12.68 21.80
CA ALA A 211 -5.04 14.11 21.57
C ALA A 211 -6.41 14.50 22.12
N VAL A 212 -6.45 15.54 22.96
CA VAL A 212 -7.69 16.08 23.52
C VAL A 212 -7.97 17.44 22.89
N GLN A 213 -9.12 17.56 22.24
CA GLN A 213 -9.48 18.72 21.46
C GLN A 213 -10.82 19.30 21.94
N LEU A 214 -11.01 20.61 21.77
CA LEU A 214 -12.33 21.22 21.93
C LEU A 214 -13.31 20.62 20.90
N VAL A 215 -14.55 20.40 21.33
CA VAL A 215 -15.64 20.04 20.42
C VAL A 215 -15.88 21.23 19.49
N MET A 216 -15.67 21.00 18.19
CA MET A 216 -15.88 22.06 17.20
C MET A 216 -17.38 22.26 16.93
N GLN A 217 -17.75 23.53 16.67
CA GLN A 217 -19.08 23.90 16.19
C GLN A 217 -19.04 23.96 14.66
N GLN A 218 -19.92 23.22 13.99
CA GLN A 218 -20.03 23.20 12.53
C GLN A 218 -20.95 24.32 12.02
N HIS A 219 -20.78 24.64 10.75
CA HIS A 219 -21.64 25.61 10.06
C HIS A 219 -23.13 25.22 10.14
N PRO A 220 -24.09 26.19 10.28
CA PRO A 220 -25.51 25.88 10.35
C PRO A 220 -26.04 25.03 9.19
N GLU A 221 -25.59 25.25 7.95
CA GLU A 221 -25.97 24.42 6.80
C GLU A 221 -25.52 22.96 6.97
N MET A 222 -24.30 22.75 7.49
CA MET A 222 -23.82 21.40 7.79
C MET A 222 -24.63 20.76 8.92
N ALA A 223 -25.01 21.54 9.92
CA ALA A 223 -25.80 21.07 11.07
C ALA A 223 -27.22 20.63 10.67
N LYS A 224 -27.81 21.17 9.58
CA LYS A 224 -29.09 20.69 9.04
C LYS A 224 -29.05 19.21 8.63
N MET A 225 -27.89 18.73 8.16
CA MET A 225 -27.72 17.34 7.74
C MET A 225 -27.78 16.39 8.94
N ASN A 226 -27.04 16.71 10.01
CA ASN A 226 -27.13 16.07 11.33
C ASN A 226 -26.51 17.00 12.38
N ALA A 227 -27.32 17.45 13.33
CA ALA A 227 -26.87 18.32 14.41
C ALA A 227 -26.12 17.56 15.52
N SER A 228 -26.27 16.23 15.61
CA SER A 228 -25.69 15.42 16.68
C SER A 228 -24.21 15.09 16.46
N SER A 229 -23.73 15.13 15.23
CA SER A 229 -22.32 14.90 14.86
C SER A 229 -21.76 16.05 14.03
N VAL A 230 -20.45 16.19 14.04
CA VAL A 230 -19.78 17.01 13.03
C VAL A 230 -19.82 16.23 11.71
N ASN A 231 -20.47 16.81 10.69
CA ASN A 231 -20.56 16.21 9.37
C ASN A 231 -19.31 16.61 8.58
N THR A 232 -18.50 15.63 8.20
CA THR A 232 -17.24 15.89 7.48
C THR A 232 -17.37 15.64 5.99
N ILE A 233 -16.62 16.39 5.22
CA ILE A 233 -16.46 16.18 3.78
C ILE A 233 -15.21 15.32 3.61
N ARG A 234 -15.38 14.09 3.15
CA ARG A 234 -14.24 13.26 2.76
C ARG A 234 -13.88 13.53 1.32
N ILE A 235 -12.66 14.03 1.10
CA ILE A 235 -12.12 14.38 -0.21
C ILE A 235 -10.95 13.45 -0.50
N ILE A 236 -11.06 12.63 -1.54
CA ILE A 236 -9.93 11.82 -2.01
C ILE A 236 -9.13 12.59 -3.05
N CYS A 237 -7.82 12.63 -2.88
CA CYS A 237 -6.90 13.33 -3.77
C CYS A 237 -5.76 12.43 -4.22
N ILE A 238 -5.24 12.74 -5.40
CA ILE A 238 -4.04 12.13 -5.96
C ILE A 238 -3.05 13.20 -6.39
N ILE A 239 -1.75 12.94 -6.26
CA ILE A 239 -0.71 13.80 -6.84
C ILE A 239 -0.35 13.29 -8.23
N LEU A 240 -0.51 14.14 -9.24
CA LEU A 240 -0.08 13.91 -10.62
C LEU A 240 0.67 15.14 -11.11
N ASP A 241 1.81 14.93 -11.76
CA ASP A 241 2.65 15.97 -12.36
C ASP A 241 3.00 17.13 -11.39
N GLY A 242 3.16 16.81 -10.11
CA GLY A 242 3.50 17.77 -9.06
C GLY A 242 2.32 18.58 -8.53
N GLU A 243 1.09 18.22 -8.87
CA GLU A 243 -0.13 18.89 -8.40
C GLU A 243 -1.06 17.93 -7.67
N SER A 244 -1.70 18.42 -6.62
CA SER A 244 -2.76 17.67 -5.92
C SER A 244 -4.09 17.85 -6.63
N ILE A 245 -4.67 16.75 -7.07
CA ILE A 245 -5.92 16.70 -7.82
C ILE A 245 -7.00 16.06 -6.96
N PRO A 246 -8.03 16.78 -6.52
CA PRO A 246 -9.23 16.20 -5.92
C PRO A 246 -9.97 15.35 -6.95
N LEU A 247 -10.16 14.08 -6.64
CA LEU A 247 -10.83 13.12 -7.51
C LEU A 247 -12.33 13.03 -7.22
N SER A 248 -12.70 13.06 -5.94
CA SER A 248 -14.09 12.87 -5.51
C SER A 248 -14.28 13.39 -4.09
N ALA A 249 -15.48 13.88 -3.80
CA ALA A 249 -15.88 14.33 -2.48
C ALA A 249 -17.23 13.74 -2.06
N VAL A 250 -17.35 13.33 -0.80
CA VAL A 250 -18.61 12.88 -0.20
C VAL A 250 -18.76 13.49 1.19
N VAL A 251 -19.94 14.01 1.52
CA VAL A 251 -20.27 14.36 2.91
C VAL A 251 -20.58 13.08 3.66
N ARG A 252 -20.02 12.92 4.84
CA ARG A 252 -20.35 11.85 5.79
C ARG A 252 -21.34 12.39 6.81
N ILE A 253 -22.44 11.71 6.95
CA ILE A 253 -23.53 12.08 7.86
C ILE A 253 -23.72 10.94 8.84
N GLY A 254 -23.52 11.21 10.13
CA GLY A 254 -23.69 10.22 11.18
C GLY A 254 -25.12 9.72 11.28
N ASN A 255 -25.31 8.47 11.70
CA ASN A 255 -26.64 7.92 11.96
C ASN A 255 -27.36 8.75 13.03
N SER A 256 -28.70 8.71 13.04
CA SER A 256 -29.53 9.46 13.98
C SER A 256 -29.07 9.26 15.43
N GLY A 257 -28.80 10.37 16.14
CA GLY A 257 -28.31 10.36 17.52
C GLY A 257 -26.82 9.99 17.71
N SER A 258 -26.11 9.61 16.65
CA SER A 258 -24.66 9.36 16.72
C SER A 258 -23.89 10.66 16.84
N ARG A 259 -22.85 10.68 17.68
CA ARG A 259 -21.91 11.80 17.81
C ARG A 259 -20.72 11.69 16.83
N VAL A 260 -20.67 10.61 16.04
CA VAL A 260 -19.62 10.37 15.02
C VAL A 260 -20.27 10.10 13.66
N ASP A 261 -19.60 10.48 12.59
CA ASP A 261 -20.07 10.41 11.20
C ASP A 261 -19.55 9.18 10.43
N ASN A 262 -18.96 8.21 11.15
CA ASN A 262 -18.27 7.09 10.52
C ASN A 262 -19.22 6.08 9.85
N PHE A 263 -18.83 5.61 8.66
CA PHE A 263 -19.56 4.57 7.92
C PHE A 263 -19.69 3.25 8.67
N SER A 264 -18.64 2.86 9.41
CA SER A 264 -18.64 1.64 10.23
C SER A 264 -19.64 1.68 11.39
N SER A 265 -20.14 2.88 11.74
CA SER A 265 -21.18 3.10 12.75
C SER A 265 -22.56 3.34 12.12
N GLY A 266 -22.73 3.02 10.85
CA GLY A 266 -23.99 3.20 10.12
C GLY A 266 -24.18 4.60 9.50
N GLY A 267 -23.12 5.40 9.40
CA GLY A 267 -23.15 6.68 8.69
C GLY A 267 -23.44 6.52 7.20
N ILE A 268 -24.05 7.53 6.60
CA ILE A 268 -24.41 7.60 5.19
C ILE A 268 -23.52 8.64 4.51
N GLY A 269 -22.97 8.30 3.33
CA GLY A 269 -22.25 9.22 2.48
C GLY A 269 -23.12 9.74 1.36
N CYS A 270 -23.05 11.04 1.08
CA CYS A 270 -23.70 11.66 -0.07
C CYS A 270 -22.68 12.44 -0.90
N GLY A 271 -22.69 12.25 -2.22
CA GLY A 271 -21.78 12.92 -3.14
C GLY A 271 -21.95 14.44 -3.12
N VAL A 272 -20.83 15.16 -3.29
CA VAL A 272 -20.82 16.62 -3.39
C VAL A 272 -20.48 17.02 -4.82
N LYS A 273 -21.34 17.82 -5.43
CA LYS A 273 -21.14 18.39 -6.76
C LYS A 273 -20.11 19.53 -6.70
N PRO A 274 -19.52 19.92 -7.84
CA PRO A 274 -18.52 21.01 -7.88
C PRO A 274 -19.02 22.34 -7.31
N ASP A 275 -20.31 22.61 -7.36
CA ASP A 275 -20.94 23.82 -6.82
C ASP A 275 -21.27 23.74 -5.32
N GLY A 276 -20.97 22.63 -4.65
CA GLY A 276 -21.23 22.39 -3.24
C GLY A 276 -22.58 21.74 -2.92
N HIS A 277 -23.51 21.62 -3.89
CA HIS A 277 -24.76 20.91 -3.66
C HIS A 277 -24.56 19.39 -3.55
N LEU A 278 -25.38 18.75 -2.73
CA LEU A 278 -25.34 17.30 -2.61
C LEU A 278 -26.04 16.61 -3.80
N ASN A 279 -25.74 15.35 -4.01
CA ASN A 279 -26.51 14.47 -4.87
C ASN A 279 -27.91 14.25 -4.28
N SER A 280 -28.84 13.70 -5.08
CA SER A 280 -30.19 13.45 -4.62
C SER A 280 -30.35 12.25 -3.67
N CYS A 281 -29.32 11.45 -3.52
CA CYS A 281 -29.31 10.27 -2.66
C CYS A 281 -27.94 10.05 -2.02
N GLY A 282 -27.93 9.32 -0.91
CA GLY A 282 -26.71 8.87 -0.25
C GLY A 282 -26.67 7.34 -0.13
N TYR A 283 -25.49 6.82 0.23
CA TYR A 283 -25.25 5.39 0.35
C TYR A 283 -24.57 5.05 1.68
N THR A 284 -24.94 3.89 2.24
CA THR A 284 -24.17 3.26 3.32
C THR A 284 -22.91 2.57 2.77
N GLN A 285 -22.01 2.13 3.64
CA GLN A 285 -20.86 1.32 3.27
C GLN A 285 -21.25 0.02 2.52
N LYS A 286 -22.47 -0.49 2.77
CA LYS A 286 -23.00 -1.68 2.09
C LYS A 286 -23.60 -1.41 0.72
N GLY A 287 -23.59 -0.17 0.25
CA GLY A 287 -24.25 0.23 -0.98
C GLY A 287 -25.79 0.32 -0.87
N GLU A 288 -26.33 0.41 0.35
CA GLU A 288 -27.75 0.66 0.53
C GLU A 288 -28.05 2.12 0.24
N ARG A 289 -29.01 2.38 -0.67
CA ARG A 289 -29.38 3.71 -1.13
C ARG A 289 -30.46 4.33 -0.25
N TYR A 290 -30.30 5.60 0.03
CA TYR A 290 -31.27 6.44 0.74
C TYR A 290 -31.48 7.75 -0.03
N ASP A 291 -32.72 8.11 -0.32
CA ASP A 291 -33.11 9.42 -0.87
C ASP A 291 -33.30 10.45 0.25
N VAL A 292 -33.68 9.97 1.43
CA VAL A 292 -33.85 10.75 2.66
C VAL A 292 -33.06 10.07 3.79
N HIS A 293 -32.26 10.84 4.52
CA HIS A 293 -31.53 10.33 5.68
C HIS A 293 -32.51 9.88 6.80
N PRO A 294 -32.19 8.86 7.62
CA PRO A 294 -33.08 8.37 8.69
C PRO A 294 -33.50 9.42 9.72
N ASN A 295 -32.81 10.56 9.83
CA ASN A 295 -33.21 11.69 10.67
C ASN A 295 -34.21 12.66 9.99
N GLY A 296 -34.64 12.38 8.75
CA GLY A 296 -35.55 13.18 7.97
C GLY A 296 -34.89 14.20 7.02
N PHE A 297 -33.56 14.30 6.97
CA PHE A 297 -32.87 15.20 6.06
C PHE A 297 -32.95 14.71 4.61
N VAL A 298 -33.38 15.59 3.70
CA VAL A 298 -33.49 15.31 2.26
C VAL A 298 -32.19 15.68 1.57
N PHE A 299 -31.49 14.69 0.98
CA PHE A 299 -30.16 14.91 0.43
C PHE A 299 -30.10 15.99 -0.67
N SER A 300 -31.11 16.04 -1.55
CA SER A 300 -31.16 17.04 -2.64
C SER A 300 -31.26 18.50 -2.17
N GLU A 301 -31.58 18.73 -0.90
CA GLU A 301 -31.63 20.06 -0.28
C GLU A 301 -30.31 20.43 0.40
N GLY A 302 -29.36 19.49 0.43
CA GLY A 302 -28.08 19.67 1.10
C GLY A 302 -27.10 20.55 0.32
N PHE A 303 -26.34 21.34 1.08
CA PHE A 303 -25.33 22.22 0.53
C PHE A 303 -24.11 22.30 1.47
N VAL A 304 -22.92 22.25 0.88
CA VAL A 304 -21.64 22.45 1.57
C VAL A 304 -21.18 23.87 1.36
N PRO A 305 -21.22 24.75 2.37
CA PRO A 305 -20.78 26.13 2.23
C PRO A 305 -19.27 26.21 2.01
N ASN A 306 -18.83 27.12 1.14
CA ASN A 306 -17.41 27.33 0.80
C ASN A 306 -16.66 26.04 0.42
N PHE A 307 -17.30 25.17 -0.34
CA PHE A 307 -16.72 23.91 -0.79
C PHE A 307 -15.43 24.11 -1.61
N ASP A 308 -15.38 25.16 -2.41
CA ASP A 308 -14.18 25.60 -3.15
C ASP A 308 -12.99 25.86 -2.21
N LYS A 309 -13.23 26.54 -1.07
CA LYS A 309 -12.17 26.75 -0.06
C LYS A 309 -11.70 25.44 0.57
N ALA A 310 -12.61 24.48 0.78
CA ALA A 310 -12.24 23.16 1.29
C ALA A 310 -11.36 22.40 0.31
N LEU A 311 -11.68 22.44 -0.99
CA LEU A 311 -10.84 21.84 -2.04
C LEU A 311 -9.44 22.48 -2.08
N GLU A 312 -9.35 23.81 -2.04
CA GLU A 312 -8.07 24.51 -2.06
C GLU A 312 -7.24 24.25 -0.78
N ALA A 313 -7.90 24.16 0.38
CA ALA A 313 -7.21 23.80 1.63
C ALA A 313 -6.60 22.40 1.53
N VAL A 314 -7.35 21.42 1.01
CA VAL A 314 -6.88 20.05 0.81
C VAL A 314 -5.70 20.00 -0.16
N LYS A 315 -5.77 20.71 -1.29
CA LYS A 315 -4.64 20.78 -2.24
C LYS A 315 -3.37 21.29 -1.57
N ARG A 316 -3.47 22.40 -0.81
CA ARG A 316 -2.32 22.95 -0.07
C ARG A 316 -1.76 21.96 0.96
N CYS A 317 -2.63 21.29 1.71
CA CYS A 317 -2.21 20.30 2.70
C CYS A 317 -1.53 19.10 2.04
N HIS A 318 -2.08 18.57 0.95
CA HIS A 318 -1.56 17.41 0.26
C HIS A 318 -0.15 17.68 -0.30
N MET A 319 0.09 18.87 -0.83
CA MET A 319 1.42 19.27 -1.33
C MET A 319 2.46 19.50 -0.21
N ARG A 320 2.06 19.51 1.06
CA ARG A 320 3.01 19.51 2.19
C ARG A 320 3.44 18.10 2.61
N VAL A 321 2.73 17.08 2.15
CA VAL A 321 3.00 15.67 2.42
C VAL A 321 3.07 14.86 1.10
N PRO A 322 3.92 15.29 0.14
CA PRO A 322 3.93 14.73 -1.21
C PRO A 322 4.40 13.27 -1.27
N MET A 323 5.01 12.76 -0.17
CA MET A 323 5.36 11.36 -0.02
C MET A 323 4.12 10.44 0.04
N PHE A 324 2.94 11.00 0.21
CA PHE A 324 1.66 10.31 0.18
C PHE A 324 0.91 10.69 -1.11
N GLY A 325 1.27 10.10 -2.22
CA GLY A 325 0.69 10.45 -3.54
C GLY A 325 -0.81 10.18 -3.67
N VAL A 326 -1.45 9.47 -2.72
CA VAL A 326 -2.91 9.32 -2.58
C VAL A 326 -3.27 9.51 -1.12
N ALA A 327 -4.27 10.34 -0.83
CA ALA A 327 -4.78 10.55 0.52
C ALA A 327 -6.27 10.93 0.52
N SER A 328 -6.97 10.57 1.59
CA SER A 328 -8.34 11.01 1.90
C SER A 328 -8.31 12.02 3.04
N TRP A 329 -8.99 13.15 2.86
CA TRP A 329 -9.01 14.29 3.76
C TRP A 329 -10.41 14.47 4.36
N ASP A 330 -10.54 14.49 5.68
CA ASP A 330 -11.80 14.73 6.37
C ASP A 330 -11.85 16.19 6.83
N ILE A 331 -12.61 17.01 6.12
CA ILE A 331 -12.76 18.45 6.34
C ILE A 331 -14.13 18.74 6.92
N ALA A 332 -14.19 19.51 7.99
CA ALA A 332 -15.42 20.12 8.50
C ALA A 332 -15.46 21.61 8.11
N ILE A 333 -16.65 22.20 8.11
CA ILE A 333 -16.83 23.65 7.93
C ILE A 333 -17.26 24.25 9.26
N ASP A 334 -16.51 25.22 9.75
CA ASP A 334 -16.82 25.89 11.03
C ASP A 334 -17.95 26.92 10.89
N THR A 335 -18.38 27.51 11.99
CA THR A 335 -19.46 28.50 12.05
C THR A 335 -19.22 29.76 11.21
N TYR A 336 -17.96 30.02 10.85
CA TYR A 336 -17.56 31.16 9.99
C TYR A 336 -17.44 30.77 8.51
N GLY A 337 -17.71 29.50 8.18
CA GLY A 337 -17.58 28.97 6.83
C GLY A 337 -16.13 28.60 6.45
N GLU A 338 -15.21 28.51 7.42
CA GLU A 338 -13.83 28.16 7.14
C GLU A 338 -13.60 26.64 7.23
N PRO A 339 -12.81 26.05 6.32
CA PRO A 339 -12.46 24.63 6.35
C PRO A 339 -11.55 24.31 7.53
N VAL A 340 -11.89 23.24 8.25
CA VAL A 340 -11.14 22.72 9.41
C VAL A 340 -10.77 21.26 9.14
N LEU A 341 -9.48 20.94 9.15
CA LEU A 341 -9.00 19.58 8.97
C LEU A 341 -9.21 18.77 10.26
N ILE A 342 -10.06 17.76 10.16
CA ILE A 342 -10.36 16.84 11.27
C ILE A 342 -9.33 15.71 11.34
N GLU A 343 -9.06 15.07 10.19
CA GLU A 343 -8.01 14.06 10.00
C GLU A 343 -7.74 13.83 8.52
N TYR A 344 -6.67 13.12 8.21
CA TYR A 344 -6.44 12.58 6.89
C TYR A 344 -6.00 11.12 6.98
N ASN A 345 -6.29 10.36 5.93
CA ASN A 345 -6.09 8.93 5.86
C ASN A 345 -5.22 8.59 4.66
N VAL A 346 -4.19 7.79 4.91
CA VAL A 346 -3.21 7.30 3.93
C VAL A 346 -3.07 5.80 4.12
N GLY A 347 -2.96 5.05 3.03
CA GLY A 347 -2.84 3.59 3.10
C GLY A 347 -4.18 2.91 3.45
N GLY A 348 -5.28 3.45 2.97
CA GLY A 348 -6.63 2.96 3.23
C GLY A 348 -7.71 3.97 2.84
N ALA A 349 -7.43 4.80 1.84
CA ALA A 349 -8.38 5.75 1.27
C ALA A 349 -9.47 5.00 0.49
N GLY A 350 -10.51 4.53 1.17
CA GLY A 350 -11.59 3.73 0.59
C GLY A 350 -12.31 4.46 -0.54
N ILE A 351 -12.44 3.80 -1.69
CA ILE A 351 -13.08 4.37 -2.89
C ILE A 351 -14.53 3.95 -3.08
N ASP A 352 -15.00 2.89 -2.40
CA ASP A 352 -16.32 2.32 -2.64
C ASP A 352 -17.43 3.34 -2.45
N ILE A 353 -17.43 4.05 -1.32
CA ILE A 353 -18.44 5.07 -1.02
C ILE A 353 -18.42 6.23 -2.02
N HIS A 354 -17.24 6.57 -2.53
CA HIS A 354 -17.09 7.58 -3.56
C HIS A 354 -17.69 7.10 -4.89
N GLN A 355 -17.43 5.85 -5.27
CA GLN A 355 -17.97 5.28 -6.51
C GLN A 355 -19.47 5.04 -6.45
N TYR A 356 -20.04 4.67 -5.31
CA TYR A 356 -21.50 4.62 -5.14
C TYR A 356 -22.17 5.99 -5.35
N ASN A 357 -21.54 7.05 -4.90
CA ASN A 357 -22.09 8.39 -4.92
C ASN A 357 -21.80 9.19 -6.19
N ASN A 358 -20.63 9.03 -6.76
CA ASN A 358 -20.12 9.91 -7.82
C ASN A 358 -19.72 9.17 -9.11
N GLY A 359 -19.97 7.85 -9.19
CA GLY A 359 -19.53 7.03 -10.32
C GLY A 359 -18.01 6.79 -10.32
N PRO A 360 -17.40 6.45 -11.47
CA PRO A 360 -15.97 6.23 -11.59
C PRO A 360 -15.15 7.46 -11.22
N ILE A 361 -14.36 7.36 -10.14
CA ILE A 361 -13.72 8.54 -9.52
C ILE A 361 -12.49 9.08 -10.22
N TYR A 362 -11.87 8.30 -11.10
CA TYR A 362 -10.62 8.73 -11.75
C TYR A 362 -10.84 9.60 -13.00
N GLY A 363 -12.02 9.55 -13.62
CA GLY A 363 -12.43 10.37 -14.75
C GLY A 363 -11.36 10.46 -15.84
N LYS A 364 -11.08 11.64 -16.35
CA LYS A 364 -10.08 11.88 -17.40
C LYS A 364 -8.63 11.48 -17.03
N TYR A 365 -8.35 11.24 -15.76
CA TYR A 365 -7.02 10.82 -15.28
C TYR A 365 -6.87 9.30 -15.21
N ARG A 366 -7.94 8.53 -15.48
CA ARG A 366 -7.98 7.08 -15.31
C ARG A 366 -6.86 6.36 -16.06
N GLU A 367 -6.73 6.60 -17.35
CA GLU A 367 -5.73 5.94 -18.20
C GLU A 367 -4.31 6.16 -17.65
N ARG A 368 -3.98 7.40 -17.30
CA ARG A 368 -2.68 7.74 -16.73
C ARG A 368 -2.45 7.07 -15.37
N ILE A 369 -3.44 7.10 -14.47
CA ILE A 369 -3.33 6.50 -13.13
C ILE A 369 -3.17 4.99 -13.23
N ILE A 370 -3.94 4.34 -14.09
CA ILE A 370 -3.88 2.90 -14.32
C ILE A 370 -2.55 2.52 -14.98
N SER A 371 -2.13 3.23 -16.03
CA SER A 371 -0.84 3.01 -16.68
C SER A 371 0.31 3.10 -15.68
N ASP A 372 0.35 4.15 -14.85
CA ASP A 372 1.37 4.32 -13.81
C ASP A 372 1.32 3.20 -12.75
N ALA A 373 0.12 2.77 -12.35
CA ALA A 373 -0.07 1.71 -11.36
C ALA A 373 0.45 0.35 -11.84
N PHE A 374 0.39 0.10 -13.15
CA PHE A 374 0.81 -1.16 -13.77
C PHE A 374 2.15 -1.07 -14.50
N LYS A 375 2.78 0.09 -14.54
CA LYS A 375 4.07 0.32 -15.20
C LYS A 375 5.17 -0.67 -14.79
N ASN A 376 5.18 -1.06 -13.51
CA ASN A 376 6.14 -2.01 -12.94
C ASN A 376 5.50 -3.38 -12.66
N TYR A 377 4.34 -3.65 -13.24
CA TYR A 377 3.66 -4.92 -13.03
C TYR A 377 4.38 -6.02 -13.78
N THR A 378 4.55 -7.17 -13.12
CA THR A 378 5.19 -8.34 -13.73
C THR A 378 4.27 -8.91 -14.80
N LYS A 379 4.65 -8.79 -16.08
CA LYS A 379 3.92 -9.42 -17.19
C LYS A 379 4.14 -10.93 -17.16
N LYS A 380 3.04 -11.70 -17.21
CA LYS A 380 3.13 -13.14 -17.45
C LYS A 380 3.31 -13.35 -18.94
N SER A 381 4.50 -13.77 -19.36
CA SER A 381 4.77 -14.03 -20.75
C SER A 381 4.21 -15.38 -21.17
N ALA A 382 3.38 -15.39 -22.19
CA ALA A 382 2.93 -16.65 -22.82
C ALA A 382 4.06 -17.38 -23.60
N THR A 383 5.16 -16.67 -23.90
CA THR A 383 6.27 -17.17 -24.71
C THR A 383 7.58 -17.36 -23.93
N LEU A 384 7.68 -16.87 -22.68
CA LEU A 384 8.86 -16.98 -21.84
C LEU A 384 8.57 -17.89 -20.62
N ASP A 385 9.58 -18.61 -20.19
CA ASP A 385 9.49 -19.52 -19.03
C ASP A 385 9.58 -18.79 -17.67
N PHE A 386 9.34 -17.49 -17.64
CA PHE A 386 9.39 -16.64 -16.46
C PHE A 386 8.50 -15.40 -16.62
N ASN A 387 8.25 -14.74 -15.52
CA ASN A 387 7.61 -13.42 -15.47
C ASN A 387 8.68 -12.32 -15.44
N TYR A 388 8.33 -11.12 -15.88
CA TYR A 388 9.23 -9.97 -15.84
C TYR A 388 8.50 -8.68 -15.49
N SER A 389 9.24 -7.67 -15.09
CA SER A 389 8.76 -6.28 -14.94
C SER A 389 9.70 -5.34 -15.67
N ILE A 390 9.16 -4.23 -16.17
CA ILE A 390 9.92 -3.15 -16.77
C ILE A 390 9.83 -1.94 -15.84
N ALA A 391 10.99 -1.40 -15.42
CA ALA A 391 11.11 -0.20 -14.62
C ALA A 391 12.32 0.61 -15.12
N HIS A 392 12.15 1.93 -15.26
CA HIS A 392 13.20 2.83 -15.77
C HIS A 392 13.85 2.35 -17.07
N ASN A 393 13.05 1.77 -17.96
CA ASN A 393 13.51 1.19 -19.22
C ASN A 393 14.42 -0.04 -19.08
N GLU A 394 14.38 -0.74 -17.94
CA GLU A 394 15.14 -1.95 -17.67
C GLU A 394 14.23 -3.08 -17.22
N VAL A 395 14.59 -4.32 -17.57
CA VAL A 395 13.82 -5.52 -17.23
C VAL A 395 14.42 -6.22 -16.03
N THR A 396 13.55 -6.60 -15.10
CA THR A 396 13.85 -7.55 -14.04
C THR A 396 13.02 -8.83 -14.22
N VAL A 397 13.68 -9.98 -14.19
CA VAL A 397 13.08 -11.31 -14.32
C VAL A 397 12.66 -11.86 -12.96
N TYR A 398 11.46 -12.43 -12.87
CA TYR A 398 10.89 -13.01 -11.64
C TYR A 398 10.24 -14.38 -11.89
N ASN A 399 9.95 -15.13 -10.85
CA ASN A 399 9.04 -16.29 -10.79
C ASN A 399 9.14 -17.21 -12.02
N GLY A 400 10.30 -17.81 -12.22
CA GLY A 400 10.52 -18.74 -13.30
C GLY A 400 9.64 -19.99 -13.18
N SER A 401 9.30 -20.55 -14.34
CA SER A 401 8.56 -21.80 -14.43
C SER A 401 9.32 -22.95 -13.79
N GLN A 402 8.68 -23.69 -12.90
CA GLN A 402 9.23 -24.90 -12.28
C GLN A 402 9.30 -26.09 -13.27
N ALA A 403 8.67 -25.96 -14.42
CA ALA A 403 8.58 -27.00 -15.44
C ALA A 403 9.65 -26.88 -16.53
N VAL A 404 10.37 -25.76 -16.59
CA VAL A 404 11.37 -25.49 -17.63
C VAL A 404 12.59 -26.41 -17.47
N ARG A 405 13.07 -26.95 -18.60
CA ARG A 405 14.30 -27.73 -18.67
C ARG A 405 15.48 -26.90 -19.17
N ASP A 406 15.26 -26.13 -20.20
CA ASP A 406 16.24 -25.26 -20.84
C ASP A 406 15.75 -23.83 -20.71
N LEU A 407 16.41 -23.01 -19.89
CA LEU A 407 16.04 -21.62 -19.63
C LEU A 407 16.93 -20.66 -20.42
N ILE A 408 16.33 -19.77 -21.19
CA ILE A 408 17.02 -18.67 -21.86
C ILE A 408 16.55 -17.35 -21.25
N VAL A 409 17.50 -16.57 -20.73
CA VAL A 409 17.27 -15.19 -20.30
C VAL A 409 17.75 -14.27 -21.41
N PRO A 410 16.86 -13.68 -22.22
CA PRO A 410 17.23 -12.91 -23.41
C PRO A 410 17.87 -11.58 -23.05
N ALA A 411 18.59 -10.98 -23.99
CA ALA A 411 19.26 -9.68 -23.78
C ALA A 411 18.25 -8.52 -23.65
N PHE A 412 17.11 -8.61 -24.34
CA PHE A 412 16.06 -7.59 -24.37
C PHE A 412 14.69 -8.25 -24.30
N ILE A 413 13.75 -7.57 -23.66
CA ILE A 413 12.31 -7.89 -23.65
C ILE A 413 11.57 -6.57 -23.85
N ASP A 414 10.64 -6.52 -24.82
CA ASP A 414 9.90 -5.30 -25.17
C ASP A 414 10.83 -4.08 -25.39
N GLU A 415 11.92 -4.29 -26.15
CA GLU A 415 12.96 -3.29 -26.44
C GLU A 415 13.78 -2.79 -25.23
N CYS A 416 13.45 -3.24 -24.03
CA CYS A 416 14.15 -2.89 -22.80
C CYS A 416 15.22 -3.93 -22.45
N PRO A 417 16.45 -3.54 -22.06
CA PRO A 417 17.50 -4.47 -21.68
C PRO A 417 17.15 -5.21 -20.40
N VAL A 418 17.40 -6.52 -20.37
CA VAL A 418 17.31 -7.30 -19.14
C VAL A 418 18.56 -7.03 -18.31
N ARG A 419 18.38 -6.49 -17.11
CA ARG A 419 19.48 -6.10 -16.20
C ARG A 419 19.56 -6.92 -14.92
N LYS A 420 18.45 -7.55 -14.52
CA LYS A 420 18.38 -8.23 -13.23
C LYS A 420 17.56 -9.51 -13.28
N ILE A 421 18.05 -10.54 -12.60
CA ILE A 421 17.25 -11.71 -12.21
C ILE A 421 17.03 -11.58 -10.71
N ALA A 422 15.76 -11.45 -10.31
CA ALA A 422 15.37 -11.17 -8.94
C ALA A 422 15.72 -12.31 -7.98
N GLU A 423 15.76 -11.96 -6.71
CA GLU A 423 15.94 -12.92 -5.63
C GLU A 423 14.94 -14.08 -5.74
N SER A 424 15.44 -15.30 -5.56
CA SER A 424 14.65 -16.55 -5.56
C SER A 424 13.86 -16.83 -6.84
N ALA A 425 14.11 -16.14 -7.95
CA ALA A 425 13.31 -16.21 -9.19
C ALA A 425 13.12 -17.64 -9.72
N PHE A 426 14.14 -18.50 -9.64
CA PHE A 426 14.14 -19.89 -10.09
C PHE A 426 14.45 -20.89 -8.98
N LYS A 427 14.31 -20.49 -7.73
CA LYS A 427 14.57 -21.34 -6.55
C LYS A 427 13.78 -22.63 -6.62
N ASN A 428 14.43 -23.78 -6.38
CA ASN A 428 13.87 -25.12 -6.42
C ASN A 428 13.33 -25.56 -7.79
N SER A 429 13.82 -25.02 -8.89
CA SER A 429 13.46 -25.44 -10.26
C SER A 429 14.01 -26.86 -10.51
N LYS A 430 13.19 -27.87 -10.17
CA LYS A 430 13.59 -29.30 -10.15
C LYS A 430 13.87 -29.89 -11.52
N LYS A 431 13.40 -29.26 -12.59
CA LYS A 431 13.55 -29.75 -13.97
C LYS A 431 14.63 -29.01 -14.74
N LEU A 432 15.11 -27.84 -14.27
CA LEU A 432 16.09 -27.00 -14.97
C LEU A 432 17.43 -27.76 -15.11
N GLU A 433 17.85 -27.97 -16.35
CA GLU A 433 19.12 -28.63 -16.70
C GLU A 433 20.11 -27.68 -17.34
N HIS A 434 19.66 -26.73 -18.18
CA HIS A 434 20.52 -25.78 -18.85
C HIS A 434 20.03 -24.34 -18.67
N LEU A 435 20.97 -23.43 -18.46
CA LEU A 435 20.74 -21.99 -18.33
C LEU A 435 21.59 -21.25 -19.36
N ILE A 436 20.96 -20.43 -20.21
CA ILE A 436 21.63 -19.52 -21.12
C ILE A 436 21.26 -18.09 -20.71
N VAL A 437 22.25 -17.27 -20.41
CA VAL A 437 22.09 -15.85 -20.06
C VAL A 437 22.66 -15.02 -21.21
N GLU A 438 21.76 -14.47 -22.03
CA GLU A 438 22.12 -13.57 -23.15
C GLU A 438 22.19 -12.12 -22.70
N ALA A 439 21.59 -11.82 -21.54
CA ALA A 439 21.55 -10.50 -20.93
C ALA A 439 22.88 -10.08 -20.32
N GLU A 440 23.14 -8.79 -20.32
CA GLU A 440 24.13 -8.16 -19.48
C GLU A 440 23.48 -7.83 -18.15
N LEU A 441 23.89 -8.51 -17.08
CA LEU A 441 23.25 -8.41 -15.79
C LEU A 441 24.12 -7.65 -14.79
N ASP A 442 23.51 -6.79 -13.99
CA ASP A 442 24.18 -6.18 -12.83
C ASP A 442 24.46 -7.23 -11.76
N GLU A 443 23.49 -8.13 -11.54
CA GLU A 443 23.63 -9.23 -10.58
C GLU A 443 22.72 -10.43 -10.92
N ILE A 444 23.16 -11.61 -10.50
CA ILE A 444 22.29 -12.76 -10.25
C ILE A 444 21.95 -12.73 -8.77
N GLY A 445 20.69 -12.50 -8.44
CA GLY A 445 20.19 -12.19 -7.10
C GLY A 445 20.36 -13.29 -6.06
N TYR A 446 20.07 -12.97 -4.81
CA TYR A 446 20.09 -13.91 -3.68
C TYR A 446 19.19 -15.14 -3.91
N LEU A 447 19.71 -16.36 -3.69
CA LEU A 447 18.97 -17.62 -3.85
C LEU A 447 18.33 -17.84 -5.24
N THR A 448 18.71 -17.10 -6.27
CA THR A 448 18.03 -17.12 -7.59
C THR A 448 17.88 -18.53 -8.14
N PHE A 449 18.93 -19.34 -8.15
CA PHE A 449 18.94 -20.74 -8.60
C PHE A 449 19.22 -21.72 -7.46
N TYR A 450 18.89 -21.34 -6.22
CA TYR A 450 19.07 -22.21 -5.06
C TYR A 450 18.35 -23.54 -5.25
N ASN A 451 19.07 -24.66 -5.04
CA ASN A 451 18.55 -26.02 -5.10
C ASN A 451 17.94 -26.39 -6.49
N CYS A 452 18.51 -25.84 -7.58
CA CYS A 452 18.29 -26.33 -8.93
C CYS A 452 19.16 -27.58 -9.13
N ALA A 453 18.76 -28.68 -8.49
CA ALA A 453 19.59 -29.87 -8.32
C ALA A 453 19.93 -30.60 -9.63
N ARG A 454 19.22 -30.31 -10.74
CA ARG A 454 19.47 -30.87 -12.06
C ARG A 454 20.23 -29.92 -13.01
N LEU A 455 20.50 -28.69 -12.61
CA LEU A 455 21.22 -27.73 -13.44
C LEU A 455 22.65 -28.22 -13.68
N LYS A 456 22.95 -28.56 -14.93
CA LYS A 456 24.24 -29.12 -15.39
C LYS A 456 25.15 -28.09 -16.00
N LYS A 457 24.59 -27.15 -16.77
CA LYS A 457 25.34 -26.21 -17.59
C LYS A 457 24.78 -24.79 -17.50
N ILE A 458 25.70 -23.83 -17.40
CA ILE A 458 25.39 -22.40 -17.47
C ILE A 458 26.23 -21.79 -18.58
N GLU A 459 25.61 -21.03 -19.48
CA GLU A 459 26.27 -20.23 -20.50
C GLU A 459 25.97 -18.74 -20.28
N PHE A 460 27.00 -17.95 -20.06
CA PHE A 460 26.92 -16.49 -20.05
C PHE A 460 27.40 -15.95 -21.39
N LYS A 461 26.53 -15.25 -22.13
CA LYS A 461 26.87 -14.61 -23.40
C LYS A 461 27.37 -13.18 -23.25
N ARG A 462 27.09 -12.54 -22.11
CA ARG A 462 27.46 -11.16 -21.77
C ARG A 462 27.92 -11.06 -20.31
N ALA A 463 28.36 -9.89 -19.91
CA ALA A 463 28.83 -9.62 -18.55
C ALA A 463 27.75 -9.85 -17.49
N VAL A 464 28.20 -10.30 -16.31
CA VAL A 464 27.40 -10.39 -15.08
C VAL A 464 28.25 -9.77 -13.98
N GLY A 465 27.76 -8.68 -13.36
CA GLY A 465 28.53 -7.92 -12.36
C GLY A 465 28.80 -8.71 -11.07
N THR A 466 27.75 -9.26 -10.47
CA THR A 466 27.84 -9.97 -9.18
C THR A 466 27.09 -11.31 -9.20
N ILE A 467 27.71 -12.33 -8.64
CA ILE A 467 27.03 -13.58 -8.26
C ILE A 467 26.71 -13.47 -6.77
N SER A 468 25.44 -13.22 -6.45
CA SER A 468 25.02 -12.91 -5.09
C SER A 468 25.02 -14.15 -4.18
N ARG A 469 24.83 -13.91 -2.88
CA ARG A 469 24.87 -14.97 -1.85
C ARG A 469 23.92 -16.11 -2.20
N SER A 470 24.43 -17.34 -2.12
CA SER A 470 23.69 -18.58 -2.36
C SER A 470 23.01 -18.67 -3.73
N ALA A 471 23.41 -17.90 -4.73
CA ALA A 471 22.76 -17.86 -6.04
C ALA A 471 22.64 -19.24 -6.71
N PHE A 472 23.69 -20.07 -6.65
CA PHE A 472 23.73 -21.45 -7.18
C PHE A 472 23.94 -22.51 -6.08
N ASN A 473 23.66 -22.18 -4.83
CA ASN A 473 23.82 -23.11 -3.72
C ASN A 473 22.92 -24.34 -3.93
N ARG A 474 23.47 -25.56 -3.73
CA ARG A 474 22.82 -26.86 -3.96
C ARG A 474 22.47 -27.17 -5.43
N CYS A 475 23.16 -26.57 -6.38
CA CYS A 475 23.13 -27.04 -7.78
C CYS A 475 24.02 -28.27 -7.91
N THR A 476 23.53 -29.40 -7.40
CA THR A 476 24.36 -30.61 -7.20
C THR A 476 24.82 -31.29 -8.49
N ALA A 477 24.11 -31.08 -9.61
CA ALA A 477 24.47 -31.62 -10.93
C ALA A 477 25.32 -30.66 -11.79
N LEU A 478 25.64 -29.45 -11.30
CA LEU A 478 26.42 -28.46 -12.05
C LEU A 478 27.87 -28.97 -12.24
N GLU A 479 28.27 -29.13 -13.50
CA GLU A 479 29.52 -29.78 -13.87
C GLU A 479 30.65 -28.77 -14.11
N THR A 480 30.36 -27.73 -14.89
CA THR A 480 31.33 -26.70 -15.24
C THR A 480 30.69 -25.32 -15.31
N VAL A 481 31.46 -24.29 -14.94
CA VAL A 481 31.05 -22.88 -15.05
C VAL A 481 32.19 -22.07 -15.66
N THR A 482 31.86 -21.19 -16.61
CA THR A 482 32.76 -20.13 -17.06
C THR A 482 32.14 -18.79 -16.77
N LEU A 483 32.67 -18.05 -15.83
CA LEU A 483 32.20 -16.70 -15.53
C LEU A 483 32.68 -15.74 -16.62
N PRO A 484 31.84 -14.79 -17.04
CA PRO A 484 32.16 -13.84 -18.11
C PRO A 484 33.12 -12.75 -17.61
N ASN A 485 33.87 -12.15 -18.53
CA ASN A 485 34.59 -10.92 -18.26
C ASN A 485 33.59 -9.82 -17.81
N GLY A 486 33.99 -9.01 -16.80
CA GLY A 486 33.10 -8.01 -16.19
C GLY A 486 32.51 -8.48 -14.87
N CYS A 487 32.60 -9.79 -14.54
CA CYS A 487 32.20 -10.24 -13.20
C CYS A 487 33.21 -9.71 -12.17
N LYS A 488 32.69 -9.03 -11.12
CA LYS A 488 33.47 -8.35 -10.10
C LYS A 488 33.49 -9.09 -8.78
N LYS A 489 32.40 -9.78 -8.46
CA LYS A 489 32.23 -10.36 -7.13
C LYS A 489 31.53 -11.71 -7.15
N ILE A 490 32.01 -12.64 -6.33
CA ILE A 490 31.34 -13.90 -5.97
C ILE A 490 31.11 -13.88 -4.47
N CYS A 491 29.83 -13.87 -4.07
CA CYS A 491 29.44 -13.76 -2.66
C CYS A 491 29.44 -15.11 -1.93
N THR A 492 29.38 -15.04 -0.59
CA THR A 492 29.33 -16.19 0.32
C THR A 492 28.30 -17.23 -0.14
N TYR A 493 28.67 -18.51 -0.13
CA TYR A 493 27.86 -19.67 -0.51
C TYR A 493 27.34 -19.67 -1.96
N ALA A 494 27.84 -18.81 -2.83
CA ALA A 494 27.35 -18.69 -4.21
C ALA A 494 27.30 -20.05 -4.92
N PHE A 495 28.30 -20.89 -4.77
CA PHE A 495 28.42 -22.25 -5.31
C PHE A 495 28.57 -23.31 -4.22
N ARG A 496 27.97 -23.11 -3.05
CA ARG A 496 28.01 -24.10 -1.96
C ARG A 496 27.28 -25.38 -2.38
N THR A 497 27.81 -26.54 -1.98
CA THR A 497 27.22 -27.87 -2.22
C THR A 497 26.99 -28.18 -3.72
N CYS A 498 27.78 -27.61 -4.62
CA CYS A 498 27.82 -27.98 -6.04
C CYS A 498 28.73 -29.20 -6.21
N ARG A 499 28.25 -30.39 -5.80
CA ARG A 499 29.09 -31.61 -5.65
C ARG A 499 29.66 -32.14 -6.95
N SER A 500 29.00 -31.89 -8.08
CA SER A 500 29.50 -32.30 -9.42
C SER A 500 30.40 -31.24 -10.07
N LEU A 501 30.55 -30.04 -9.46
CA LEU A 501 31.33 -28.96 -10.04
C LEU A 501 32.85 -29.34 -10.04
N SER A 502 33.31 -29.72 -11.22
CA SER A 502 34.67 -30.16 -11.43
C SER A 502 35.60 -29.02 -11.91
N LYS A 503 35.02 -27.99 -12.54
CA LYS A 503 35.81 -26.88 -13.11
C LYS A 503 35.00 -25.58 -13.09
N ILE A 504 35.66 -24.52 -12.60
CA ILE A 504 35.17 -23.15 -12.76
C ILE A 504 36.26 -22.24 -13.32
N THR A 505 35.96 -21.55 -14.42
CA THR A 505 36.85 -20.53 -14.96
C THR A 505 36.46 -19.16 -14.44
N ILE A 506 37.39 -18.49 -13.76
CA ILE A 506 37.17 -17.19 -13.10
C ILE A 506 38.00 -16.14 -13.83
N PRO A 507 37.41 -15.07 -14.38
CA PRO A 507 38.11 -14.03 -15.12
C PRO A 507 38.91 -13.10 -14.22
N ASP A 508 39.90 -12.41 -14.83
CA ASP A 508 40.74 -11.41 -14.14
C ASP A 508 39.95 -10.22 -13.58
N SER A 509 38.73 -10.01 -14.09
CA SER A 509 37.86 -8.93 -13.62
C SER A 509 37.31 -9.15 -12.21
N ILE A 510 37.44 -10.36 -11.64
CA ILE A 510 37.04 -10.64 -10.26
C ILE A 510 37.97 -9.89 -9.29
N GLU A 511 37.34 -9.08 -8.45
CA GLU A 511 37.99 -8.30 -7.40
C GLU A 511 37.89 -9.01 -6.04
N VAL A 512 36.72 -9.63 -5.77
CA VAL A 512 36.41 -10.25 -4.48
C VAL A 512 35.73 -11.60 -4.65
N ILE A 513 36.25 -12.61 -3.94
CA ILE A 513 35.55 -13.87 -3.68
C ILE A 513 35.36 -13.96 -2.17
N GLU A 514 34.10 -13.94 -1.70
CA GLU A 514 33.83 -13.98 -0.27
C GLU A 514 34.10 -15.37 0.33
N PRO A 515 34.36 -15.45 1.64
CA PRO A 515 34.56 -16.73 2.34
C PRO A 515 33.42 -17.71 2.06
N ASP A 516 33.72 -19.00 2.06
CA ASP A 516 32.79 -20.10 1.87
C ASP A 516 32.01 -20.09 0.52
N ALA A 517 32.45 -19.30 -0.48
CA ALA A 517 31.78 -19.26 -1.78
C ALA A 517 31.62 -20.65 -2.41
N PHE A 518 32.59 -21.57 -2.20
CA PHE A 518 32.60 -22.94 -2.70
C PHE A 518 32.51 -24.01 -1.59
N LEU A 519 32.02 -23.65 -0.41
CA LEU A 519 31.87 -24.57 0.71
C LEU A 519 31.13 -25.87 0.31
N GLU A 520 31.64 -27.04 0.71
CA GLU A 520 31.10 -28.35 0.36
C GLU A 520 31.10 -28.70 -1.15
N SER A 521 31.89 -27.99 -1.98
CA SER A 521 32.09 -28.27 -3.41
C SER A 521 33.51 -28.81 -3.61
N SER A 522 33.80 -29.95 -2.99
CA SER A 522 35.13 -30.53 -2.80
C SER A 522 35.87 -30.92 -4.09
N ASN A 523 35.15 -31.07 -5.21
CA ASN A 523 35.72 -31.50 -6.47
C ASN A 523 36.16 -30.34 -7.38
N VAL A 524 35.85 -29.08 -6.99
CA VAL A 524 36.06 -27.92 -7.84
C VAL A 524 37.56 -27.64 -8.08
N VAL A 525 37.89 -27.37 -9.32
CA VAL A 525 39.20 -26.82 -9.75
C VAL A 525 38.96 -25.42 -10.30
N ILE A 526 39.64 -24.43 -9.74
CA ILE A 526 39.56 -23.04 -10.18
C ILE A 526 40.56 -22.81 -11.31
N CYS A 527 40.09 -22.41 -12.48
CA CYS A 527 40.94 -21.96 -13.58
C CYS A 527 40.98 -20.42 -13.58
N CYS A 528 42.16 -19.85 -13.41
CA CYS A 528 42.34 -18.41 -13.27
C CYS A 528 43.72 -17.98 -13.75
N LYS A 529 43.93 -16.67 -13.88
CA LYS A 529 45.25 -16.11 -14.22
C LYS A 529 46.14 -16.05 -12.99
N LYS A 530 47.42 -16.27 -13.22
CA LYS A 530 48.45 -16.12 -12.20
C LYS A 530 48.44 -14.70 -11.59
N GLY A 531 48.48 -14.62 -10.26
CA GLY A 531 48.45 -13.37 -9.50
C GLY A 531 47.04 -12.78 -9.31
N SER A 532 46.00 -13.45 -9.81
CA SER A 532 44.60 -12.96 -9.68
C SER A 532 44.05 -13.12 -8.27
N ALA A 533 42.91 -12.46 -8.00
CA ALA A 533 42.15 -12.65 -6.76
C ALA A 533 41.66 -14.11 -6.61
N ALA A 534 41.32 -14.76 -7.72
CA ALA A 534 40.88 -16.14 -7.72
C ALA A 534 41.99 -17.13 -7.35
N GLU A 535 43.23 -16.89 -7.78
CA GLU A 535 44.39 -17.70 -7.36
C GLU A 535 44.64 -17.55 -5.86
N ARG A 536 44.66 -16.31 -5.33
CA ARG A 536 44.83 -16.06 -3.89
C ARG A 536 43.75 -16.79 -3.08
N TYR A 537 42.52 -16.65 -3.49
CA TYR A 537 41.41 -17.33 -2.83
C TYR A 537 41.57 -18.86 -2.84
N ALA A 538 41.95 -19.44 -3.97
CA ALA A 538 42.18 -20.88 -4.09
C ALA A 538 43.26 -21.37 -3.13
N ILE A 539 44.37 -20.66 -3.05
CA ILE A 539 45.50 -20.97 -2.14
C ILE A 539 45.05 -20.89 -0.68
N GLU A 540 44.40 -19.79 -0.30
CA GLU A 540 43.93 -19.55 1.07
C GLU A 540 42.93 -20.58 1.55
N ASN A 541 42.11 -21.12 0.65
CA ASN A 541 41.06 -22.09 0.98
C ASN A 541 41.41 -23.55 0.61
N GLY A 542 42.65 -23.83 0.19
CA GLY A 542 43.08 -25.17 -0.15
C GLY A 542 42.37 -25.79 -1.35
N ILE A 543 41.87 -24.98 -2.27
CA ILE A 543 41.16 -25.43 -3.48
C ILE A 543 42.16 -25.63 -4.61
N LYS A 544 42.02 -26.75 -5.36
CA LYS A 544 42.86 -26.99 -6.54
C LYS A 544 42.66 -25.90 -7.58
N TYR A 545 43.76 -25.44 -8.21
CA TYR A 545 43.69 -24.43 -9.26
C TYR A 545 44.68 -24.68 -10.41
N HIS A 546 44.40 -24.08 -11.57
CA HIS A 546 45.27 -24.02 -12.74
C HIS A 546 45.36 -22.58 -13.25
N ASN A 547 46.56 -22.17 -13.67
CA ASN A 547 46.84 -20.87 -14.27
C ASN A 547 46.86 -20.96 -15.80
#